data_d66366941eb53d24a54ae9da6a8c4768
#
_entry.id   d66366941eb53d24a54ae9da6a8c4768
#
_cell.length_a   1.000
_cell.length_b   1.000
_cell.length_c   1.000
_cell.angle_alpha   90.00
_cell.angle_beta   90.00
_cell.angle_gamma   90.00
#
_symmetry.space_group_name_H-M   'P 1'
#
loop_
_entity.id
_entity.type
_entity.pdbx_description
1 polymer ?
#
loop_
_entity_poly.entity_id
_entity_poly.type
_entity_poly.pdbx_seq_one_letter_code
_entity_poly.pdbx_strand_id
1 'polypeptide(L)'
;MSRNVVITSAVRTPIGAYGRSLSGISPCELATLVAIEAIARAKVLPQDIDQTIFGHVLHTEPRDMYLSRVAAIGAGVPDTAPALTVNRLCGSGLQAVL
;
A
#
# COMPACT_ATOMS: atom_id res chain seq x y z
N MET A 1 20.99 17.38 -13.40
CA MET A 1 21.09 17.25 -11.94
C MET A 1 20.54 15.89 -11.51
N SER A 2 21.29 15.12 -10.80
CA SER A 2 20.84 13.83 -10.33
C SER A 2 20.09 13.94 -8.99
N ARG A 3 19.13 13.04 -8.79
CA ARG A 3 18.42 12.92 -7.53
C ARG A 3 18.79 11.60 -6.87
N ASN A 4 18.91 11.62 -5.57
CA ASN A 4 19.04 10.41 -4.79
C ASN A 4 17.66 9.97 -4.34
N VAL A 5 17.26 8.78 -4.77
CA VAL A 5 16.00 8.15 -4.33
C VAL A 5 16.37 7.08 -3.31
N VAL A 6 15.74 7.12 -2.17
CA VAL A 6 16.05 6.21 -1.06
C VAL A 6 14.78 5.55 -0.56
N ILE A 7 14.93 4.36 0.05
CA ILE A 7 13.87 3.66 0.75
C ILE A 7 14.00 4.00 2.23
N THR A 8 12.98 4.63 2.80
CA THR A 8 13.02 5.08 4.20
C THR A 8 12.31 4.13 5.15
N SER A 9 11.51 3.21 4.63
CA SER A 9 10.77 2.24 5.43
C SER A 9 10.45 1.03 4.59
N ALA A 10 10.41 -0.14 5.22
CA ALA A 10 10.02 -1.38 4.58
C ALA A 10 9.30 -2.25 5.62
N VAL A 11 8.06 -2.60 5.34
CA VAL A 11 7.24 -3.40 6.25
C VAL A 11 6.45 -4.44 5.45
N ARG A 12 6.02 -5.48 6.12
CA ARG A 12 5.10 -6.47 5.56
C ARG A 12 4.23 -7.04 6.67
N THR A 13 3.11 -7.62 6.27
CA THR A 13 2.32 -8.47 7.15
C THR A 13 3.01 -9.84 7.28
N PRO A 14 2.60 -10.67 8.25
CA PRO A 14 2.95 -12.09 8.20
C PRO A 14 2.51 -12.72 6.89
N ILE A 15 3.18 -13.80 6.49
CA ILE A 15 2.78 -14.60 5.33
C ILE A 15 1.92 -15.74 5.85
N GLY A 16 0.67 -15.80 5.36
CA GLY A 16 -0.28 -16.84 5.73
C GLY A 16 -0.47 -17.85 4.62
N ALA A 17 -0.91 -19.06 4.99
CA ALA A 17 -1.33 -20.05 4.01
C ALA A 17 -2.76 -19.78 3.54
N TYR A 18 -3.10 -20.28 2.37
CA TYR A 18 -4.44 -20.14 1.78
C TYR A 18 -5.52 -20.64 2.76
N GLY A 19 -6.52 -19.79 2.99
CA GLY A 19 -7.63 -20.11 3.88
C GLY A 19 -7.28 -20.14 5.36
N ARG A 20 -6.08 -19.68 5.77
CA ARG A 20 -5.60 -19.77 7.15
C ARG A 20 -5.60 -18.41 7.84
N SER A 21 -4.48 -18.06 8.49
CA SER A 21 -4.41 -16.98 9.49
C SER A 21 -4.87 -15.60 8.99
N LEU A 22 -4.69 -15.28 7.71
CA LEU A 22 -5.08 -13.99 7.17
C LEU A 22 -6.41 -14.02 6.41
N SER A 23 -7.10 -15.16 6.35
CA SER A 23 -8.31 -15.32 5.54
C SER A 23 -9.46 -14.41 5.98
N GLY A 24 -9.51 -14.00 7.23
CA GLY A 24 -10.54 -13.11 7.77
C GLY A 24 -10.24 -11.63 7.62
N ILE A 25 -9.13 -11.25 7.00
CA ILE A 25 -8.70 -9.86 6.87
C ILE A 25 -8.72 -9.48 5.39
N SER A 26 -9.43 -8.40 5.05
CA SER A 26 -9.55 -7.98 3.65
C SER A 26 -8.24 -7.40 3.11
N PRO A 27 -8.02 -7.44 1.79
CA PRO A 27 -6.85 -6.79 1.17
C PRO A 27 -6.74 -5.31 1.54
N CYS A 28 -7.85 -4.58 1.56
CA CYS A 28 -7.84 -3.16 1.93
C CYS A 28 -7.41 -2.95 3.39
N GLU A 29 -7.82 -3.82 4.30
CA GLU A 29 -7.37 -3.76 5.70
C GLU A 29 -5.89 -4.03 5.82
N LEU A 30 -5.38 -5.05 5.12
CA LEU A 30 -3.95 -5.36 5.10
C LEU A 30 -3.14 -4.19 4.54
N ALA A 31 -3.58 -3.62 3.42
CA ALA A 31 -2.92 -2.47 2.80
C ALA A 31 -2.89 -1.26 3.74
N THR A 32 -3.99 -0.99 4.43
CA THR A 32 -4.08 0.12 5.39
C THR A 32 -3.11 -0.08 6.56
N LEU A 33 -3.05 -1.29 7.10
CA LEU A 33 -2.15 -1.61 8.20
C LEU A 33 -0.68 -1.38 7.83
N VAL A 34 -0.25 -1.87 6.66
CA VAL A 34 1.14 -1.69 6.23
C VAL A 34 1.44 -0.23 5.90
N ALA A 35 0.47 0.51 5.36
CA ALA A 35 0.65 1.94 5.09
C ALA A 35 0.86 2.72 6.39
N ILE A 36 0.04 2.49 7.40
CA ILE A 36 0.18 3.13 8.72
C ILE A 36 1.56 2.85 9.31
N GLU A 37 1.96 1.59 9.33
CA GLU A 37 3.22 1.17 9.92
C GLU A 37 4.43 1.70 9.14
N ALA A 38 4.37 1.68 7.81
CA ALA A 38 5.45 2.19 6.97
C ALA A 38 5.68 3.67 7.20
N ILE A 39 4.61 4.46 7.27
CA ILE A 39 4.68 5.90 7.54
C ILE A 39 5.29 6.15 8.93
N ALA A 40 4.82 5.41 9.94
CA ALA A 40 5.33 5.55 11.31
C ALA A 40 6.83 5.24 11.39
N ARG A 41 7.28 4.16 10.75
CA ARG A 41 8.71 3.78 10.77
C ARG A 41 9.58 4.73 9.97
N ALA A 42 9.04 5.33 8.91
CA ALA A 42 9.76 6.34 8.14
C ALA A 42 9.92 7.66 8.91
N LYS A 43 9.19 7.83 10.01
CA LYS A 43 9.19 9.04 10.83
C LYS A 43 8.79 10.29 10.05
N VAL A 44 7.83 10.13 9.14
CA VAL A 44 7.20 11.23 8.42
C VAL A 44 5.74 11.32 8.83
N LEU A 45 5.12 12.45 8.53
CA LEU A 45 3.69 12.63 8.80
C LEU A 45 2.89 12.13 7.58
N PRO A 46 1.67 11.61 7.78
CA PRO A 46 0.82 11.26 6.65
C PRO A 46 0.63 12.40 5.65
N GLN A 47 0.61 13.64 6.13
CA GLN A 47 0.50 14.84 5.29
C GLN A 47 1.69 15.04 4.36
N ASP A 48 2.82 14.41 4.64
CA ASP A 48 4.04 14.50 3.81
C ASP A 48 4.02 13.51 2.64
N ILE A 49 3.02 12.64 2.56
CA ILE A 49 2.91 11.65 1.49
C ILE A 49 2.30 12.31 0.26
N ASP A 50 3.03 12.30 -0.84
CA ASP A 50 2.60 12.94 -2.09
C ASP A 50 1.87 11.99 -3.01
N GLN A 51 2.05 10.68 -2.86
CA GLN A 51 1.47 9.69 -3.74
C GLN A 51 1.44 8.32 -3.08
N THR A 52 0.42 7.54 -3.37
CA THR A 52 0.29 6.15 -2.88
C THR A 52 0.12 5.21 -4.07
N ILE A 53 0.96 4.19 -4.14
CA ILE A 53 0.88 3.17 -5.19
C ILE A 53 0.98 1.79 -4.56
N PHE A 54 -0.02 0.95 -4.83
CA PHE A 54 -0.02 -0.47 -4.46
C PHE A 54 -0.16 -1.35 -5.69
N GLY A 55 0.48 -2.50 -5.66
CA GLY A 55 0.22 -3.58 -6.61
C GLY A 55 -0.91 -4.46 -6.10
N HIS A 56 -1.89 -4.75 -6.93
CA HIS A 56 -3.00 -5.64 -6.59
C HIS A 56 -3.50 -6.34 -7.83
N VAL A 57 -3.61 -7.66 -7.77
CA VAL A 57 -3.89 -8.48 -8.94
C VAL A 57 -5.31 -9.03 -8.94
N LEU A 58 -5.72 -9.66 -7.83
CA LEU A 58 -7.03 -10.32 -7.72
C LEU A 58 -7.91 -9.58 -6.73
N HIS A 59 -9.05 -9.09 -7.21
CA HIS A 59 -10.00 -8.35 -6.42
C HIS A 59 -10.97 -9.32 -5.72
N THR A 60 -11.13 -9.16 -4.41
CA THR A 60 -12.01 -10.01 -3.60
C THR A 60 -13.31 -9.33 -3.23
N GLU A 61 -13.37 -8.02 -3.36
CA GLU A 61 -14.57 -7.20 -3.12
C GLU A 61 -14.48 -5.91 -3.94
N PRO A 62 -15.61 -5.20 -4.17
CA PRO A 62 -15.61 -4.03 -5.06
C PRO A 62 -14.60 -2.93 -4.70
N ARG A 63 -14.39 -2.64 -3.42
CA ARG A 63 -13.46 -1.57 -3.01
C ARG A 63 -11.99 -1.90 -3.29
N ASP A 64 -11.69 -3.17 -3.59
CA ASP A 64 -10.31 -3.56 -3.95
C ASP A 64 -9.82 -2.85 -5.22
N MET A 65 -10.73 -2.43 -6.10
CA MET A 65 -10.37 -1.63 -7.28
C MET A 65 -9.73 -0.30 -6.89
N TYR A 66 -10.01 0.17 -5.68
CA TYR A 66 -9.52 1.44 -5.14
C TYR A 66 -8.55 1.22 -3.98
N LEU A 67 -7.91 0.06 -3.93
CA LEU A 67 -7.12 -0.36 -2.76
C LEU A 67 -6.12 0.72 -2.32
N SER A 68 -5.40 1.34 -3.24
CA SER A 68 -4.44 2.39 -2.89
C SER A 68 -5.12 3.61 -2.28
N ARG A 69 -6.30 4.00 -2.80
CA ARG A 69 -7.06 5.11 -2.25
C ARG A 69 -7.59 4.76 -0.85
N VAL A 70 -8.12 3.57 -0.67
CA VAL A 70 -8.62 3.12 0.63
C VAL A 70 -7.50 3.09 1.67
N ALA A 71 -6.35 2.54 1.31
CA ALA A 71 -5.19 2.48 2.21
C ALA A 71 -4.66 3.88 2.54
N ALA A 72 -4.56 4.76 1.56
CA ALA A 72 -4.08 6.12 1.75
C ALA A 72 -4.96 6.90 2.72
N ILE A 73 -6.27 6.91 2.51
CA ILE A 73 -7.21 7.59 3.39
C ILE A 73 -7.19 6.99 4.79
N GLY A 74 -7.18 5.66 4.88
CA GLY A 74 -7.13 4.96 6.17
C GLY A 74 -5.83 5.22 6.94
N ALA A 75 -4.74 5.56 6.26
CA ALA A 75 -3.46 5.90 6.88
C ALA A 75 -3.31 7.41 7.16
N GLY A 76 -4.31 8.22 6.84
CA GLY A 76 -4.28 9.66 7.11
C GLY A 76 -3.62 10.49 6.01
N VAL A 77 -3.32 9.91 4.86
CA VAL A 77 -2.78 10.65 3.71
C VAL A 77 -3.85 11.61 3.18
N PRO A 78 -3.51 12.85 2.83
CA PRO A 78 -4.50 13.80 2.32
C PRO A 78 -5.21 13.29 1.07
N ASP A 79 -6.48 13.58 0.94
CA ASP A 79 -7.26 13.18 -0.23
C ASP A 79 -6.83 13.89 -1.52
N THR A 80 -6.06 14.97 -1.39
CA THR A 80 -5.45 15.66 -2.52
C THR A 80 -4.24 14.93 -3.10
N ALA A 81 -3.65 14.00 -2.36
CA ALA A 81 -2.54 13.19 -2.86
C ALA A 81 -3.07 12.08 -3.77
N PRO A 82 -2.54 11.93 -5.00
CA PRO A 82 -3.03 10.88 -5.90
C PRO A 82 -2.74 9.48 -5.40
N ALA A 83 -3.59 8.55 -5.79
CA ALA A 83 -3.45 7.13 -5.47
C ALA A 83 -3.66 6.31 -6.74
N LEU A 84 -2.79 5.32 -6.94
CA LEU A 84 -2.81 4.47 -8.12
C LEU A 84 -2.65 3.01 -7.69
N THR A 85 -3.55 2.17 -8.16
CA THR A 85 -3.43 0.72 -7.98
C THR A 85 -3.00 0.12 -9.31
N VAL A 86 -1.91 -0.63 -9.30
CA VAL A 86 -1.35 -1.20 -10.52
C VAL A 86 -1.47 -2.71 -10.54
N ASN A 87 -1.68 -3.26 -11.71
CA ASN A 87 -1.72 -4.69 -11.93
C ASN A 87 -0.79 -5.04 -13.10
N ARG A 88 0.31 -5.67 -12.78
CA ARG A 88 1.25 -6.24 -13.72
C ARG A 88 1.54 -7.68 -13.29
N LEU A 89 0.51 -8.39 -12.89
CA LEU A 89 0.60 -9.77 -12.41
C LEU A 89 1.73 -9.92 -11.38
N CYS A 90 2.62 -10.90 -11.55
CA CYS A 90 3.69 -11.17 -10.56
C CYS A 90 4.65 -10.00 -10.36
N GLY A 91 4.74 -9.06 -11.29
CA GLY A 91 5.59 -7.88 -11.19
C GLY A 91 4.95 -6.65 -10.55
N SER A 92 3.70 -6.75 -10.07
CA SER A 92 2.94 -5.59 -9.60
C SER A 92 3.59 -4.88 -8.41
N GLY A 93 4.09 -5.64 -7.44
CA GLY A 93 4.74 -5.06 -6.26
C GLY A 93 5.99 -4.26 -6.61
N LEU A 94 6.85 -4.83 -7.45
CA LEU A 94 8.05 -4.11 -7.91
C LEU A 94 7.67 -2.90 -8.77
N GLN A 95 6.65 -3.03 -9.62
CA GLN A 95 6.16 -1.93 -10.44
C GLN A 95 5.68 -0.76 -9.58
N ALA A 96 5.05 -1.03 -8.44
CA ALA A 96 4.60 0.02 -7.53
C ALA A 96 5.77 0.84 -6.97
N VAL A 97 6.94 0.24 -6.83
CA VAL A 97 8.16 0.91 -6.32
C VAL A 97 8.85 1.70 -7.43
N LEU A 98 8.81 1.23 -8.67
CA LEU A 98 9.48 1.89 -9.79
C LEU A 98 8.74 3.14 -10.26
#